data_a985b70c290f8c4441f3fca21940be0e
#
_entry.id   a985b70c290f8c4441f3fca21940be0e
#
_cell.length_a   1.000
_cell.length_b   1.000
_cell.length_c   1.000
_cell.angle_alpha   90.00
_cell.angle_beta   90.00
_cell.angle_gamma   90.00
#
_symmetry.space_group_name_H-M   'P 1'
#
loop_
_entity.id
_entity.type
_entity.pdbx_description
1 polymer ?
#
loop_
_entity_poly.entity_id
_entity_poly.type
_entity_poly.pdbx_seq_one_letter_code
_entity_poly.pdbx_strand_id
1 'polypeptide(L)'
;ILLKLNFNEYLVEAYLLGFVFLSILSSIQVFYLLNILNKPSSKSISFNVKEIFLTSAPMALSTIAYFIMQSIDVIILSIYEGFNQIAYYSVSVKLALIIALALMSVNIVIAPKVAEVFEKGHFNEMQILIKNSTRIIVLISIIALSILFFFSETILALFGPEYVTANKSLLILLAAQFFNAISGPGSIYLNMSGRQRVLNKILFIGLLL
;
A
#
# COMPACT_ATOMS: atom_id res chain seq x y z
N ILE A 1 19.43 -7.75 17.53
CA ILE A 1 20.47 -7.10 18.35
C ILE A 1 19.82 -6.41 19.56
N LEU A 2 18.74 -5.64 19.42
CA LEU A 2 18.04 -4.94 20.51
C LEU A 2 17.40 -5.93 21.53
N LEU A 3 16.89 -7.08 21.06
CA LEU A 3 16.31 -8.12 21.92
C LEU A 3 17.31 -8.77 22.90
N LYS A 4 18.61 -8.73 22.58
CA LYS A 4 19.69 -9.25 23.47
C LYS A 4 20.04 -8.31 24.65
N LEU A 5 19.54 -7.08 24.65
CA LEU A 5 19.88 -6.03 25.61
C LEU A 5 18.82 -5.80 26.70
N ASN A 6 17.82 -6.67 26.87
CA ASN A 6 16.70 -6.49 27.82
C ASN A 6 15.87 -5.19 27.61
N PHE A 7 15.88 -4.62 26.41
CA PHE A 7 15.13 -3.41 26.06
C PHE A 7 13.65 -3.66 25.73
N ASN A 8 13.15 -4.89 25.92
CA ASN A 8 11.78 -5.26 25.54
C ASN A 8 10.71 -4.40 26.24
N GLU A 9 10.96 -3.96 27.46
CA GLU A 9 10.00 -3.14 28.22
C GLU A 9 9.84 -1.72 27.63
N TYR A 10 10.88 -1.19 27.00
CA TYR A 10 10.89 0.18 26.45
C TYR A 10 10.61 0.26 24.95
N LEU A 11 10.46 -0.87 24.26
CA LEU A 11 10.23 -0.88 22.81
C LEU A 11 8.93 -0.18 22.40
N VAL A 12 7.86 -0.41 23.15
CA VAL A 12 6.55 0.21 22.88
C VAL A 12 6.62 1.71 23.12
N GLU A 13 7.27 2.13 24.21
CA GLU A 13 7.47 3.55 24.54
C GLU A 13 8.34 4.25 23.49
N ALA A 14 9.43 3.61 23.05
CA ALA A 14 10.29 4.14 21.99
C ALA A 14 9.54 4.30 20.67
N TYR A 15 8.66 3.34 20.34
CA TYR A 15 7.79 3.43 19.16
C TYR A 15 6.82 4.60 19.27
N LEU A 16 6.15 4.76 20.40
CA LEU A 16 5.22 5.87 20.65
C LEU A 16 5.92 7.23 20.58
N LEU A 17 7.09 7.36 21.20
CA LEU A 17 7.90 8.57 21.14
C LEU A 17 8.33 8.89 19.69
N GLY A 18 8.71 7.88 18.92
CA GLY A 18 9.01 8.02 17.49
C GLY A 18 7.83 8.56 16.68
N PHE A 19 6.62 8.03 16.90
CA PHE A 19 5.40 8.52 16.24
C PHE A 19 5.07 9.96 16.65
N VAL A 20 5.15 10.29 17.92
CA VAL A 20 4.91 11.65 18.40
C VAL A 20 5.94 12.62 17.79
N PHE A 21 7.21 12.25 17.78
CA PHE A 21 8.26 13.07 17.16
C PHE A 21 8.02 13.30 15.66
N LEU A 22 7.70 12.26 14.91
CA LEU A 22 7.38 12.37 13.48
C LEU A 22 6.14 13.23 13.23
N SER A 23 5.10 13.12 14.06
CA SER A 23 3.89 13.93 13.92
C SER A 23 4.14 15.41 14.20
N ILE A 24 4.99 15.73 15.18
CA ILE A 24 5.42 17.12 15.47
C ILE A 24 6.23 17.67 14.31
N LEU A 25 7.22 16.93 13.79
CA LEU A 25 8.01 17.36 12.63
C LEU A 25 7.14 17.61 11.40
N SER A 26 6.23 16.71 11.11
CA SER A 26 5.29 16.84 9.99
C SER A 26 4.41 18.09 10.16
N SER A 27 3.90 18.34 11.35
CA SER A 27 3.08 19.53 11.66
C SER A 27 3.87 20.83 11.46
N ILE A 28 5.12 20.87 11.89
CA ILE A 28 6.02 22.02 11.70
C ILE A 28 6.27 22.26 10.19
N GLN A 29 6.53 21.20 9.43
CA GLN A 29 6.73 21.31 7.98
C GLN A 29 5.49 21.84 7.27
N VAL A 30 4.30 21.33 7.61
CA VAL A 30 3.03 21.82 7.05
C VAL A 30 2.83 23.30 7.40
N PHE A 31 3.04 23.68 8.66
CA PHE A 31 2.90 25.09 9.08
C PHE A 31 3.88 26.02 8.35
N TYR A 32 5.13 25.58 8.19
CA TYR A 32 6.15 26.33 7.45
C TYR A 32 5.78 26.49 5.96
N LEU A 33 5.33 25.43 5.31
CA LEU A 33 4.86 25.46 3.92
C LEU A 33 3.64 26.36 3.75
N LEU A 34 2.66 26.29 4.65
CA LEU A 34 1.49 27.15 4.62
C LEU A 34 1.85 28.62 4.76
N ASN A 35 2.82 28.95 5.61
CA ASN A 35 3.30 30.34 5.74
C ASN A 35 4.01 30.85 4.47
N ILE A 36 4.78 30.00 3.79
CA ILE A 36 5.45 30.36 2.53
C ILE A 36 4.43 30.49 1.38
N LEU A 37 3.43 29.61 1.33
CA LEU A 37 2.42 29.57 0.28
C LEU A 37 1.29 30.59 0.50
N ASN A 38 1.22 31.19 1.67
CA ASN A 38 0.16 32.13 2.06
C ASN A 38 0.32 33.49 1.36
N LYS A 39 0.33 33.47 0.02
CA LYS A 39 0.03 34.66 -0.75
C LYS A 39 -1.48 34.87 -0.65
N PRO A 40 -1.95 36.05 -0.22
CA PRO A 40 -3.38 36.32 -0.13
C PRO A 40 -3.99 36.23 -1.53
N SER A 41 -4.55 35.08 -1.85
CA SER A 41 -5.44 34.95 -3.01
C SER A 41 -6.75 35.59 -2.65
N SER A 42 -7.07 36.69 -3.31
CA SER A 42 -8.29 37.50 -3.06
C SER A 42 -9.62 36.82 -3.48
N LYS A 43 -9.60 35.54 -3.82
CA LYS A 43 -10.80 34.75 -4.07
C LYS A 43 -11.15 33.96 -2.82
N SER A 44 -12.21 34.40 -2.12
CA SER A 44 -12.88 33.56 -1.12
C SER A 44 -13.48 32.35 -1.83
N ILE A 45 -12.80 31.21 -1.77
CA ILE A 45 -13.35 29.94 -2.25
C ILE A 45 -14.32 29.47 -1.18
N SER A 46 -15.64 29.55 -1.45
CA SER A 46 -16.62 28.94 -0.57
C SER A 46 -16.52 27.41 -0.68
N PHE A 47 -15.98 26.79 0.36
CA PHE A 47 -15.93 25.33 0.44
C PHE A 47 -17.30 24.77 0.82
N ASN A 48 -17.90 24.00 -0.06
CA ASN A 48 -19.07 23.21 0.26
C ASN A 48 -18.61 21.92 0.99
N VAL A 49 -18.59 21.96 2.32
CA VAL A 49 -18.15 20.84 3.17
C VAL A 49 -18.92 19.55 2.84
N LYS A 50 -20.20 19.64 2.50
CA LYS A 50 -21.04 18.51 2.12
C LYS A 50 -20.55 17.84 0.83
N GLU A 51 -20.15 18.62 -0.15
CA GLU A 51 -19.63 18.10 -1.44
C GLU A 51 -18.28 17.43 -1.26
N ILE A 52 -17.39 18.02 -0.46
CA ILE A 52 -16.10 17.42 -0.09
C ILE A 52 -16.34 16.08 0.60
N PHE A 53 -17.25 16.03 1.58
CA PHE A 53 -17.54 14.80 2.31
C PHE A 53 -18.13 13.71 1.41
N LEU A 54 -19.07 14.05 0.53
CA LEU A 54 -19.69 13.10 -0.42
C LEU A 54 -18.68 12.52 -1.42
N THR A 55 -17.65 13.27 -1.78
CA THR A 55 -16.59 12.81 -2.66
C THR A 55 -15.53 12.00 -1.91
N SER A 56 -15.18 12.41 -0.70
CA SER A 56 -14.12 11.77 0.10
C SER A 56 -14.57 10.49 0.78
N ALA A 57 -15.84 10.39 1.18
CA ALA A 57 -16.37 9.22 1.90
C ALA A 57 -16.21 7.90 1.11
N PRO A 58 -16.53 7.82 -0.21
CA PRO A 58 -16.28 6.60 -0.99
C PRO A 58 -14.79 6.25 -1.09
N MET A 59 -13.90 7.24 -1.15
CA MET A 59 -12.44 7.00 -1.19
C MET A 59 -11.94 6.47 0.16
N ALA A 60 -12.41 7.05 1.27
CA ALA A 60 -12.10 6.55 2.61
C ALA A 60 -12.57 5.10 2.80
N LEU A 61 -13.77 4.77 2.32
CA LEU A 61 -14.31 3.42 2.37
C LEU A 61 -13.46 2.42 1.59
N SER A 62 -12.98 2.79 0.38
CA SER A 62 -12.04 1.98 -0.39
C SER A 62 -10.75 1.71 0.38
N THR A 63 -10.23 2.74 1.04
CA THR A 63 -8.98 2.65 1.81
C THR A 63 -9.16 1.73 3.02
N ILE A 64 -10.26 1.86 3.75
CA ILE A 64 -10.58 0.98 4.89
C ILE A 64 -10.72 -0.47 4.43
N ALA A 65 -11.47 -0.74 3.36
CA ALA A 65 -11.63 -2.07 2.79
C ALA A 65 -10.27 -2.68 2.40
N TYR A 66 -9.40 -1.89 1.78
CA TYR A 66 -8.05 -2.31 1.42
C TYR A 66 -7.19 -2.68 2.65
N PHE A 67 -7.25 -1.89 3.72
CA PHE A 67 -6.54 -2.22 4.97
C PHE A 67 -7.06 -3.49 5.63
N ILE A 68 -8.38 -3.71 5.63
CA ILE A 68 -8.97 -4.95 6.14
C ILE A 68 -8.47 -6.14 5.31
N MET A 69 -8.49 -6.05 3.98
CA MET A 69 -8.00 -7.10 3.10
C MET A 69 -6.52 -7.42 3.31
N GLN A 70 -5.71 -6.44 3.69
CA GLN A 70 -4.28 -6.65 3.96
C GLN A 70 -3.98 -7.30 5.31
N SER A 71 -4.94 -7.35 6.21
CA SER A 71 -4.72 -7.82 7.59
C SER A 71 -5.57 -9.03 7.94
N ILE A 72 -6.60 -9.33 7.15
CA ILE A 72 -7.59 -10.37 7.49
C ILE A 72 -7.00 -11.77 7.51
N ASP A 73 -6.02 -12.05 6.67
CA ASP A 73 -5.30 -13.30 6.61
C ASP A 73 -4.55 -13.60 7.92
N VAL A 74 -3.85 -12.62 8.46
CA VAL A 74 -3.15 -12.74 9.75
C VAL A 74 -4.14 -12.87 10.91
N ILE A 75 -5.26 -12.15 10.86
CA ILE A 75 -6.32 -12.24 11.88
C ILE A 75 -6.95 -13.63 11.88
N ILE A 76 -7.30 -14.16 10.72
CA ILE A 76 -7.86 -15.50 10.60
C ILE A 76 -6.84 -16.54 11.06
N LEU A 77 -5.59 -16.43 10.63
CA LEU A 77 -4.52 -17.36 11.04
C LEU A 77 -4.34 -17.36 12.57
N SER A 78 -4.50 -16.21 13.22
CA SER A 78 -4.36 -16.09 14.67
C SER A 78 -5.43 -16.85 15.47
N ILE A 79 -6.55 -17.22 14.84
CA ILE A 79 -7.63 -18.01 15.50
C ILE A 79 -7.30 -19.50 15.47
N TYR A 80 -6.58 -19.97 14.43
CA TYR A 80 -6.36 -21.39 14.17
C TYR A 80 -4.95 -21.87 14.50
N GLU A 81 -3.95 -20.97 14.51
CA GLU A 81 -2.54 -21.31 14.61
C GLU A 81 -1.86 -20.64 15.80
N GLY A 82 -0.78 -21.25 16.28
CA GLY A 82 0.03 -20.69 17.36
C GLY A 82 0.91 -19.51 16.91
N PHE A 83 1.39 -18.72 17.87
CA PHE A 83 2.19 -17.51 17.64
C PHE A 83 3.39 -17.72 16.71
N ASN A 84 4.06 -18.89 16.77
CA ASN A 84 5.21 -19.19 15.93
C ASN A 84 4.81 -19.23 14.44
N GLN A 85 3.70 -19.89 14.10
CA GLN A 85 3.21 -19.99 12.72
C GLN A 85 2.80 -18.62 12.18
N ILE A 86 2.16 -17.80 13.02
CA ILE A 86 1.81 -16.43 12.67
C ILE A 86 3.07 -15.60 12.39
N ALA A 87 4.12 -15.76 13.20
CA ALA A 87 5.39 -15.07 13.01
C ALA A 87 6.05 -15.46 11.67
N TYR A 88 6.09 -16.76 11.35
CA TYR A 88 6.65 -17.27 10.10
C TYR A 88 5.88 -16.76 8.88
N TYR A 89 4.56 -16.82 8.93
CA TYR A 89 3.69 -16.29 7.89
C TYR A 89 3.85 -14.78 7.71
N SER A 90 3.90 -14.03 8.80
CA SER A 90 4.05 -12.57 8.77
C SER A 90 5.33 -12.10 8.09
N VAL A 91 6.44 -12.86 8.25
CA VAL A 91 7.68 -12.58 7.51
C VAL A 91 7.49 -12.82 6.01
N SER A 92 6.80 -13.90 5.63
CA SER A 92 6.48 -14.18 4.22
C SER A 92 5.63 -13.06 3.59
N VAL A 93 4.63 -12.55 4.32
CA VAL A 93 3.81 -11.40 3.89
C VAL A 93 4.68 -10.16 3.68
N LYS A 94 5.57 -9.83 4.64
CA LYS A 94 6.46 -8.67 4.51
C LYS A 94 7.41 -8.78 3.32
N LEU A 95 7.93 -9.97 3.03
CA LEU A 95 8.77 -10.21 1.85
C LEU A 95 7.96 -10.05 0.56
N ALA A 96 6.74 -10.56 0.50
CA ALA A 96 5.86 -10.39 -0.66
C ALA A 96 5.47 -8.92 -0.89
N LEU A 97 5.32 -8.11 0.16
CA LEU A 97 5.03 -6.68 0.06
C LEU A 97 6.14 -5.89 -0.65
N ILE A 98 7.38 -6.37 -0.67
CA ILE A 98 8.49 -5.72 -1.43
C ILE A 98 8.10 -5.57 -2.91
N ILE A 99 7.40 -6.56 -3.47
CA ILE A 99 6.92 -6.51 -4.85
C ILE A 99 5.82 -5.46 -5.01
N ALA A 100 4.92 -5.36 -4.04
CA ALA A 100 3.85 -4.36 -4.04
C ALA A 100 4.39 -2.92 -3.99
N LEU A 101 5.59 -2.68 -3.43
CA LEU A 101 6.22 -1.36 -3.41
C LEU A 101 6.46 -0.81 -4.82
N ALA A 102 6.76 -1.67 -5.81
CA ALA A 102 6.91 -1.25 -7.20
C ALA A 102 5.59 -0.66 -7.74
N LEU A 103 4.47 -1.35 -7.50
CA LEU A 103 3.14 -0.89 -7.88
C LEU A 103 2.77 0.42 -7.15
N MET A 104 3.02 0.49 -5.84
CA MET A 104 2.73 1.69 -5.03
C MET A 104 3.52 2.90 -5.51
N SER A 105 4.83 2.74 -5.79
CA SER A 105 5.69 3.82 -6.24
C SER A 105 5.24 4.39 -7.59
N VAL A 106 4.91 3.53 -8.54
CA VAL A 106 4.39 3.97 -9.85
C VAL A 106 3.03 4.63 -9.69
N ASN A 107 2.14 4.08 -8.85
CA ASN A 107 0.81 4.63 -8.59
C ASN A 107 0.86 6.07 -8.05
N ILE A 108 1.76 6.36 -7.11
CA ILE A 108 1.94 7.71 -6.55
C ILE A 108 2.31 8.70 -7.66
N VAL A 109 3.20 8.31 -8.56
CA VAL A 109 3.68 9.18 -9.64
C VAL A 109 2.61 9.42 -10.70
N ILE A 110 1.85 8.39 -11.08
CA ILE A 110 0.90 8.50 -12.19
C ILE A 110 -0.48 9.03 -11.77
N ALA A 111 -0.85 8.94 -10.49
CA ALA A 111 -2.17 9.34 -10.00
C ALA A 111 -2.58 10.77 -10.44
N PRO A 112 -1.76 11.82 -10.22
CA PRO A 112 -2.12 13.17 -10.65
C PRO A 112 -2.23 13.27 -12.17
N LYS A 113 -1.37 12.54 -12.91
CA LYS A 113 -1.41 12.56 -14.38
C LYS A 113 -2.65 11.88 -14.94
N VAL A 114 -3.09 10.77 -14.33
CA VAL A 114 -4.35 10.10 -14.68
C VAL A 114 -5.54 11.05 -14.47
N ALA A 115 -5.58 11.77 -13.34
CA ALA A 115 -6.64 12.74 -13.07
C ALA A 115 -6.66 13.86 -14.11
N GLU A 116 -5.50 14.45 -14.42
CA GLU A 116 -5.35 15.52 -15.42
C GLU A 116 -5.84 15.09 -16.80
N VAL A 117 -5.35 13.94 -17.29
CA VAL A 117 -5.67 13.42 -18.62
C VAL A 117 -7.15 13.02 -18.72
N PHE A 118 -7.70 12.48 -17.63
CA PHE A 118 -9.14 12.16 -17.54
C PHE A 118 -10.02 13.41 -17.61
N GLU A 119 -9.68 14.47 -16.87
CA GLU A 119 -10.41 15.73 -16.86
C GLU A 119 -10.41 16.40 -18.24
N LYS A 120 -9.30 16.31 -18.97
CA LYS A 120 -9.18 16.81 -20.34
C LYS A 120 -9.90 15.96 -21.39
N GLY A 121 -10.42 14.79 -21.02
CA GLY A 121 -11.09 13.87 -21.95
C GLY A 121 -10.14 13.16 -22.93
N HIS A 122 -8.83 13.15 -22.68
CA HIS A 122 -7.82 12.56 -23.55
C HIS A 122 -7.68 11.04 -23.30
N PHE A 123 -8.71 10.27 -23.61
CA PHE A 123 -8.77 8.84 -23.31
C PHE A 123 -7.66 8.00 -23.97
N ASN A 124 -7.19 8.38 -25.16
CA ASN A 124 -6.08 7.71 -25.83
C ASN A 124 -4.76 7.87 -25.06
N GLU A 125 -4.46 9.08 -24.59
CA GLU A 125 -3.28 9.35 -23.77
C GLU A 125 -3.35 8.60 -22.45
N MET A 126 -4.53 8.55 -21.83
CA MET A 126 -4.76 7.81 -20.60
C MET A 126 -4.51 6.31 -20.77
N GLN A 127 -4.97 5.71 -21.89
CA GLN A 127 -4.72 4.31 -22.18
C GLN A 127 -3.23 4.02 -22.36
N ILE A 128 -2.50 4.89 -23.05
CA ILE A 128 -1.05 4.77 -23.21
C ILE A 128 -0.34 4.89 -21.86
N LEU A 129 -0.75 5.86 -21.03
CA LEU A 129 -0.19 6.05 -19.69
C LEU A 129 -0.36 4.81 -18.85
N ILE A 130 -1.58 4.26 -18.72
CA ILE A 130 -1.87 3.05 -17.98
C ILE A 130 -1.06 1.85 -18.49
N LYS A 131 -1.03 1.64 -19.81
CA LYS A 131 -0.29 0.55 -20.44
C LYS A 131 1.22 0.62 -20.17
N ASN A 132 1.80 1.80 -20.30
CA ASN A 132 3.24 1.99 -20.06
C ASN A 132 3.57 1.81 -18.57
N SER A 133 2.73 2.33 -17.68
CA SER A 133 2.87 2.15 -16.23
C SER A 133 2.78 0.67 -15.84
N THR A 134 1.82 -0.07 -16.40
CA THR A 134 1.71 -1.53 -16.16
C THR A 134 2.98 -2.25 -16.63
N ARG A 135 3.52 -1.90 -17.79
CA ARG A 135 4.79 -2.51 -18.28
C ARG A 135 5.96 -2.27 -17.31
N ILE A 136 6.10 -1.04 -16.81
CA ILE A 136 7.16 -0.71 -15.84
C ILE A 136 6.97 -1.51 -14.54
N ILE A 137 5.74 -1.55 -14.02
CA ILE A 137 5.40 -2.33 -12.82
C ILE A 137 5.76 -3.79 -13.01
N VAL A 138 5.33 -4.41 -14.11
CA VAL A 138 5.59 -5.83 -14.41
C VAL A 138 7.08 -6.10 -14.53
N LEU A 139 7.84 -5.25 -15.22
CA LEU A 139 9.29 -5.43 -15.39
C LEU A 139 10.02 -5.40 -14.04
N ILE A 140 9.73 -4.41 -13.19
CA ILE A 140 10.35 -4.31 -11.86
C ILE A 140 9.91 -5.50 -10.99
N SER A 141 8.61 -5.84 -11.05
CA SER A 141 8.06 -6.93 -10.24
C SER A 141 8.62 -8.29 -10.65
N ILE A 142 8.84 -8.57 -11.94
CA ILE A 142 9.45 -9.82 -12.40
C ILE A 142 10.86 -10.00 -11.84
N ILE A 143 11.66 -8.93 -11.81
CA ILE A 143 13.02 -9.00 -11.24
C ILE A 143 12.95 -9.35 -9.76
N ALA A 144 12.12 -8.63 -8.99
CA ALA A 144 11.96 -8.89 -7.56
C ALA A 144 11.37 -10.27 -7.26
N LEU A 145 10.36 -10.70 -8.05
CA LEU A 145 9.77 -12.03 -7.97
C LEU A 145 10.80 -13.12 -8.24
N SER A 146 11.62 -12.96 -9.28
CA SER A 146 12.66 -13.95 -9.60
C SER A 146 13.67 -14.08 -8.47
N ILE A 147 14.15 -12.98 -7.90
CA ILE A 147 15.07 -13.00 -6.77
C ILE A 147 14.43 -13.71 -5.57
N LEU A 148 13.21 -13.32 -5.19
CA LEU A 148 12.51 -13.91 -4.04
C LEU A 148 12.14 -15.38 -4.29
N PHE A 149 11.85 -15.78 -5.51
CA PHE A 149 11.52 -17.17 -5.86
C PHE A 149 12.75 -18.08 -5.76
N PHE A 150 13.86 -17.71 -6.38
CA PHE A 150 15.07 -18.54 -6.40
C PHE A 150 15.81 -18.57 -5.06
N PHE A 151 15.74 -17.49 -4.28
CA PHE A 151 16.43 -17.36 -3.01
C PHE A 151 15.49 -17.40 -1.80
N SER A 152 14.24 -17.86 -1.96
CA SER A 152 13.21 -17.84 -0.91
C SER A 152 13.68 -18.49 0.39
N GLU A 153 14.23 -19.69 0.34
CA GLU A 153 14.72 -20.42 1.53
C GLU A 153 15.90 -19.70 2.19
N THR A 154 16.85 -19.23 1.39
CA THR A 154 18.02 -18.50 1.89
C THR A 154 17.60 -17.21 2.58
N ILE A 155 16.65 -16.47 1.99
CA ILE A 155 16.16 -15.22 2.55
C ILE A 155 15.36 -15.46 3.83
N LEU A 156 14.52 -16.50 3.86
CA LEU A 156 13.79 -16.89 5.07
C LEU A 156 14.74 -17.34 6.18
N ALA A 157 15.79 -18.11 5.85
CA ALA A 157 16.80 -18.56 6.81
C ALA A 157 17.57 -17.41 7.48
N LEU A 158 17.64 -16.20 6.87
CA LEU A 158 18.21 -15.01 7.51
C LEU A 158 17.44 -14.56 8.74
N PHE A 159 16.15 -14.88 8.82
CA PHE A 159 15.29 -14.58 9.99
C PHE A 159 15.36 -15.66 11.06
N GLY A 160 15.84 -16.86 10.69
CA GLY A 160 16.00 -18.03 11.52
C GLY A 160 15.71 -19.31 10.72
N PRO A 161 16.35 -20.44 11.04
CA PRO A 161 16.17 -21.70 10.29
C PRO A 161 14.72 -22.20 10.32
N GLU A 162 13.96 -21.90 11.38
CA GLU A 162 12.55 -22.23 11.53
C GLU A 162 11.63 -21.50 10.55
N TYR A 163 12.03 -20.33 10.06
CA TYR A 163 11.24 -19.54 9.09
C TYR A 163 11.17 -20.17 7.70
N VAL A 164 12.08 -21.08 7.39
CA VAL A 164 12.08 -21.84 6.12
C VAL A 164 10.80 -22.68 5.97
N THR A 165 10.16 -23.05 7.07
CA THR A 165 8.86 -23.76 7.05
C THR A 165 7.76 -22.95 6.34
N ALA A 166 7.85 -21.62 6.31
CA ALA A 166 6.92 -20.74 5.63
C ALA A 166 7.20 -20.56 4.12
N ASN A 167 8.18 -21.29 3.55
CA ASN A 167 8.53 -21.16 2.13
C ASN A 167 7.33 -21.38 1.20
N LYS A 168 6.49 -22.37 1.47
CA LYS A 168 5.27 -22.62 0.67
C LYS A 168 4.33 -21.43 0.69
N SER A 169 4.11 -20.83 1.85
CA SER A 169 3.27 -19.63 2.01
C SER A 169 3.86 -18.45 1.24
N LEU A 170 5.17 -18.25 1.31
CA LEU A 170 5.86 -17.21 0.54
C LEU A 170 5.64 -17.41 -0.97
N LEU A 171 5.82 -18.61 -1.50
CA LEU A 171 5.67 -18.88 -2.93
C LEU A 171 4.22 -18.60 -3.41
N ILE A 172 3.20 -18.93 -2.61
CA ILE A 172 1.81 -18.62 -2.92
C ILE A 172 1.59 -17.09 -2.93
N LEU A 173 2.14 -16.38 -1.94
CA LEU A 173 2.04 -14.92 -1.89
C LEU A 173 2.78 -14.25 -3.06
N LEU A 174 3.91 -14.80 -3.49
CA LEU A 174 4.62 -14.31 -4.68
C LEU A 174 3.78 -14.48 -5.95
N ALA A 175 3.08 -15.62 -6.10
CA ALA A 175 2.16 -15.82 -7.21
C ALA A 175 1.01 -14.79 -7.18
N ALA A 176 0.43 -14.51 -6.00
CA ALA A 176 -0.60 -13.48 -5.84
C ALA A 176 -0.06 -12.09 -6.22
N GLN A 177 1.16 -11.73 -5.82
CA GLN A 177 1.79 -10.46 -6.19
C GLN A 177 2.09 -10.36 -7.69
N PHE A 178 2.39 -11.47 -8.36
CA PHE A 178 2.52 -11.49 -9.82
C PHE A 178 1.22 -11.09 -10.52
N PHE A 179 0.08 -11.66 -10.11
CA PHE A 179 -1.23 -11.27 -10.64
C PHE A 179 -1.58 -9.81 -10.32
N ASN A 180 -1.23 -9.35 -9.11
CA ASN A 180 -1.40 -7.96 -8.72
C ASN A 180 -0.59 -7.01 -9.63
N ALA A 181 0.67 -7.33 -9.94
CA ALA A 181 1.52 -6.55 -10.81
C ALA A 181 0.99 -6.48 -12.25
N ILE A 182 0.49 -7.60 -12.81
CA ILE A 182 -0.10 -7.64 -14.16
C ILE A 182 -1.39 -6.81 -14.22
N SER A 183 -2.17 -6.79 -13.16
CA SER A 183 -3.40 -5.98 -13.07
C SER A 183 -3.11 -4.48 -13.18
N GLY A 184 -1.88 -4.05 -12.88
CA GLY A 184 -1.41 -2.67 -13.04
C GLY A 184 -2.15 -1.67 -12.16
N PRO A 185 -2.17 -0.38 -12.53
CA PRO A 185 -2.72 0.70 -11.71
C PRO A 185 -4.25 0.84 -11.83
N GLY A 186 -4.99 -0.27 -11.90
CA GLY A 186 -6.44 -0.26 -12.09
C GLY A 186 -7.20 0.46 -10.98
N SER A 187 -6.76 0.32 -9.72
CA SER A 187 -7.36 1.02 -8.57
C SER A 187 -7.18 2.54 -8.68
N ILE A 188 -6.01 3.00 -9.10
CA ILE A 188 -5.73 4.42 -9.31
C ILE A 188 -6.60 4.97 -10.45
N TYR A 189 -6.71 4.23 -11.54
CA TYR A 189 -7.60 4.62 -12.64
C TYR A 189 -9.04 4.82 -12.16
N LEU A 190 -9.60 3.87 -11.42
CA LEU A 190 -10.97 3.95 -10.90
C LEU A 190 -11.15 5.11 -9.90
N ASN A 191 -10.16 5.33 -9.03
CA ASN A 191 -10.19 6.43 -8.08
C ASN A 191 -10.12 7.80 -8.76
N MET A 192 -9.20 7.99 -9.70
CA MET A 192 -8.96 9.28 -10.36
C MET A 192 -10.00 9.60 -11.43
N SER A 193 -10.71 8.59 -11.95
CA SER A 193 -11.81 8.78 -12.91
C SER A 193 -13.21 8.94 -12.28
N GLY A 194 -13.29 9.17 -10.96
CA GLY A 194 -14.56 9.33 -10.26
C GLY A 194 -15.40 8.05 -10.13
N ARG A 195 -14.81 6.87 -10.42
CA ARG A 195 -15.48 5.56 -10.37
C ARG A 195 -15.21 4.79 -9.08
N GLN A 196 -15.04 5.49 -7.95
CA GLN A 196 -14.76 4.91 -6.64
C GLN A 196 -15.82 3.89 -6.20
N ARG A 197 -17.08 4.10 -6.58
CA ARG A 197 -18.16 3.15 -6.27
C ARG A 197 -17.97 1.79 -6.94
N VAL A 198 -17.37 1.76 -8.14
CA VAL A 198 -17.04 0.51 -8.83
C VAL A 198 -15.89 -0.19 -8.11
N LEU A 199 -14.85 0.57 -7.75
CA LEU A 199 -13.72 0.06 -6.98
C LEU A 199 -14.20 -0.55 -5.65
N ASN A 200 -15.06 0.16 -4.91
CA ASN A 200 -15.64 -0.35 -3.66
C ASN A 200 -16.37 -1.68 -3.85
N LYS A 201 -17.20 -1.81 -4.89
CA LYS A 201 -17.88 -3.08 -5.18
C LYS A 201 -16.89 -4.22 -5.43
N ILE A 202 -15.82 -3.97 -6.20
CA ILE A 202 -14.78 -4.96 -6.48
C ILE A 202 -14.08 -5.38 -5.18
N LEU A 203 -13.70 -4.41 -4.33
CA LEU A 203 -13.04 -4.68 -3.06
C LEU A 203 -13.95 -5.44 -2.09
N PHE A 204 -15.23 -5.09 -1.98
CA PHE A 204 -16.18 -5.81 -1.15
C PHE A 204 -16.43 -7.24 -1.62
N ILE A 205 -16.50 -7.46 -2.93
CA ILE A 205 -16.61 -8.83 -3.49
C ILE A 205 -15.35 -9.63 -3.14
N GLY A 206 -14.15 -9.02 -3.30
CA GLY A 206 -12.90 -9.67 -2.94
C GLY A 206 -12.74 -9.96 -1.44
N LEU A 207 -13.43 -9.22 -0.58
CA LEU A 207 -13.40 -9.42 0.87
C LEU A 207 -14.35 -10.55 1.34
N LEU A 208 -15.34 -10.89 0.50
CA LEU A 208 -16.31 -11.97 0.75
C LEU A 208 -15.86 -13.34 0.22
N LEU A 209 -14.85 -13.38 -0.68
CA LEU A 209 -14.27 -14.59 -1.25
C LEU A 209 -13.09 -15.09 -0.41
#